data_c98dcfb671219f1c6013a9ff1fb11e58
#
_entry.id   c98dcfb671219f1c6013a9ff1fb11e58
#
_cell.length_a   1.000
_cell.length_b   1.000
_cell.length_c   1.000
_cell.angle_alpha   90.00
_cell.angle_beta   90.00
_cell.angle_gamma   90.00
#
_symmetry.space_group_name_H-M   'P 1'
#
loop_
_entity.id
_entity.type
_entity.pdbx_description
1 polymer ?
#
loop_
_entity_poly.entity_id
_entity_poly.type
_entity_poly.pdbx_seq_one_letter_code
_entity_poly.pdbx_strand_id
1 'polypeptide(L)'
;MLLAVTLPAGCARDGDAPPPRSREGWWQPRPGQVADWDWQIDEPYDLSARRAMFDLDLFDLAPAGSRLRYSDGRSVAVPAGPLAGMIDKLHARSPRPVVICYLDTGAYERYRPDAARFPGHRPGAEPPNRPRPPEAGSAIGWDTGWDGERWLDIRPAARRAFAEIIWARLDLARRIGCDGVEPDQNNPVGNDPGFPITVADQLSWYREVAAQAHARGLSVGMKNGHDSPGSAAALVDSFDWALPEECAELDECAELDVFVERGKAVFAVDYEGSVDPAAACRAHRRHGFDGLVKDEPPTGAHRRPCRS
;
A
#
# COMPACT_ATOMS: atom_id res chain seq x y z
N MET A 1 39.91 29.65 -42.90
CA MET A 1 38.89 28.68 -43.30
C MET A 1 38.78 27.65 -42.17
N LEU A 2 37.91 27.97 -41.16
CA LEU A 2 37.68 27.08 -40.03
C LEU A 2 36.46 26.21 -40.36
N LEU A 3 36.66 24.88 -40.39
CA LEU A 3 35.56 23.93 -40.45
C LEU A 3 34.95 23.76 -39.07
N ALA A 4 33.68 24.10 -38.93
CA ALA A 4 32.87 23.77 -37.76
C ALA A 4 32.37 22.34 -37.91
N VAL A 5 32.80 21.46 -37.00
CA VAL A 5 32.27 20.09 -36.87
C VAL A 5 31.01 20.18 -35.97
N THR A 6 29.85 19.99 -36.57
CA THR A 6 28.60 19.81 -35.84
C THR A 6 28.49 18.38 -35.40
N LEU A 7 28.50 18.12 -34.06
CA LEU A 7 28.13 16.86 -33.45
C LEU A 7 26.60 16.68 -33.51
N PRO A 8 26.08 15.47 -33.81
CA PRO A 8 24.66 15.24 -33.79
C PRO A 8 24.16 15.22 -32.35
N ALA A 9 23.08 15.96 -32.10
CA ALA A 9 22.33 15.91 -30.85
C ALA A 9 21.77 14.46 -30.67
N GLY A 10 22.26 13.76 -29.68
CA GLY A 10 21.70 12.48 -29.27
C GLY A 10 20.28 12.67 -28.75
N CYS A 11 19.33 11.98 -29.36
CA CYS A 11 17.98 11.89 -28.81
C CYS A 11 18.05 11.20 -27.43
N ALA A 12 17.86 11.96 -26.37
CA ALA A 12 17.59 11.40 -25.05
C ALA A 12 16.30 10.56 -25.17
N ARG A 13 16.38 9.31 -24.75
CA ARG A 13 15.19 8.47 -24.65
C ARG A 13 14.36 8.98 -23.49
N ASP A 14 13.03 9.08 -23.68
CA ASP A 14 12.05 9.57 -22.67
C ASP A 14 12.02 8.78 -21.35
N GLY A 15 12.92 7.80 -21.15
CA GLY A 15 13.04 6.96 -19.96
C GLY A 15 13.95 7.48 -18.85
N ASP A 16 14.67 8.61 -19.03
CA ASP A 16 15.65 9.08 -18.06
C ASP A 16 15.15 10.25 -17.16
N ALA A 17 13.89 10.67 -17.31
CA ALA A 17 13.32 11.69 -16.44
C ALA A 17 12.89 11.08 -15.10
N PRO A 18 13.22 11.70 -13.96
CA PRO A 18 12.68 11.29 -12.67
C PRO A 18 11.15 11.32 -12.71
N PRO A 19 10.45 10.42 -11.98
CA PRO A 19 9.00 10.39 -11.98
C PRO A 19 8.44 11.79 -11.64
N PRO A 20 7.37 12.23 -12.31
CA PRO A 20 6.83 13.56 -12.11
C PRO A 20 6.35 13.70 -10.65
N ARG A 21 6.87 14.70 -9.97
CA ARG A 21 6.32 15.16 -8.69
C ARG A 21 5.16 16.10 -9.01
N SER A 22 4.06 15.96 -8.26
CA SER A 22 2.94 16.90 -8.35
C SER A 22 3.35 18.31 -7.91
N ARG A 23 2.47 19.29 -8.12
CA ARG A 23 2.62 20.63 -7.52
C ARG A 23 2.68 20.58 -6.00
N GLU A 24 2.17 19.52 -5.39
CA GLU A 24 2.10 19.28 -3.94
C GLU A 24 3.33 18.54 -3.38
N GLY A 25 4.21 18.02 -4.23
CA GLY A 25 5.54 17.53 -3.83
C GLY A 25 5.66 16.03 -3.61
N TRP A 26 4.60 15.22 -3.74
CA TRP A 26 4.64 13.75 -3.70
C TRP A 26 4.35 13.12 -5.07
N TRP A 27 4.56 11.83 -5.18
CA TRP A 27 4.41 11.08 -6.41
C TRP A 27 2.93 10.84 -6.76
N GLN A 28 2.55 11.12 -8.00
CA GLN A 28 1.20 10.94 -8.55
C GLN A 28 1.30 10.30 -9.93
N PRO A 29 1.20 8.95 -10.02
CA PRO A 29 1.33 8.24 -11.27
C PRO A 29 0.08 8.37 -12.14
N ARG A 30 0.30 8.39 -13.47
CA ARG A 30 -0.76 8.36 -14.47
C ARG A 30 -0.95 6.95 -15.02
N PRO A 31 -2.13 6.62 -15.56
CA PRO A 31 -2.38 5.32 -16.18
C PRO A 31 -1.32 5.00 -17.25
N GLY A 32 -0.75 3.80 -17.21
CA GLY A 32 0.26 3.32 -18.15
C GLY A 32 1.67 3.90 -17.97
N GLN A 33 1.86 4.81 -17.02
CA GLN A 33 3.18 5.42 -16.77
C GLN A 33 4.15 4.45 -16.06
N VAL A 34 3.65 3.51 -15.26
CA VAL A 34 4.43 2.64 -14.37
C VAL A 34 4.08 1.17 -14.65
N ALA A 35 4.10 0.79 -15.93
CA ALA A 35 3.78 -0.59 -16.32
C ALA A 35 4.78 -1.64 -15.79
N ASP A 36 6.01 -1.22 -15.49
CA ASP A 36 7.06 -2.10 -14.95
C ASP A 36 7.23 -1.87 -13.43
N TRP A 37 6.28 -2.37 -12.65
CA TRP A 37 6.28 -2.31 -11.20
C TRP A 37 6.26 -3.71 -10.60
N ASP A 38 6.53 -3.84 -9.30
CA ASP A 38 6.40 -5.11 -8.59
C ASP A 38 5.91 -4.89 -7.16
N TRP A 39 5.16 -5.86 -6.65
CA TRP A 39 4.58 -5.90 -5.32
C TRP A 39 5.10 -7.13 -4.59
N GLN A 40 5.90 -6.91 -3.55
CA GLN A 40 6.58 -7.97 -2.81
C GLN A 40 6.52 -7.60 -1.32
N ILE A 41 5.48 -8.02 -0.63
CA ILE A 41 5.27 -7.71 0.78
C ILE A 41 5.61 -8.87 1.72
N ASP A 42 6.07 -9.99 1.15
CA ASP A 42 6.55 -11.16 1.89
C ASP A 42 7.79 -11.78 1.21
N GLU A 43 8.56 -12.55 1.98
CA GLU A 43 9.73 -13.27 1.48
C GLU A 43 9.35 -14.48 0.59
N PRO A 44 10.15 -14.87 -0.40
CA PRO A 44 11.43 -14.28 -0.78
C PRO A 44 11.30 -13.01 -1.64
N TYR A 45 12.23 -12.07 -1.45
CA TYR A 45 12.31 -10.85 -2.25
C TYR A 45 13.22 -11.02 -3.47
N ASP A 46 12.82 -10.48 -4.63
CA ASP A 46 13.68 -10.29 -5.81
C ASP A 46 13.70 -8.82 -6.25
N LEU A 47 14.69 -8.09 -5.77
CA LEU A 47 14.91 -6.69 -6.13
C LEU A 47 16.04 -6.53 -7.16
N SER A 48 16.50 -7.60 -7.81
CA SER A 48 17.58 -7.57 -8.81
C SER A 48 17.16 -6.90 -10.11
N ALA A 49 15.90 -7.10 -10.50
CA ALA A 49 15.35 -6.52 -11.71
C ALA A 49 15.24 -4.99 -11.64
N ARG A 50 15.34 -4.32 -12.80
CA ARG A 50 15.04 -2.90 -12.90
C ARG A 50 13.52 -2.72 -13.01
N ARG A 51 12.93 -2.07 -12.03
CA ARG A 51 11.52 -1.72 -12.01
C ARG A 51 11.37 -0.21 -11.86
N ALA A 52 10.28 0.34 -12.36
CA ALA A 52 9.93 1.75 -12.15
C ALA A 52 9.39 2.01 -10.73
N MET A 53 8.76 0.99 -10.12
CA MET A 53 8.24 1.03 -8.76
C MET A 53 8.39 -0.33 -8.08
N PHE A 54 8.70 -0.32 -6.79
CA PHE A 54 8.57 -1.45 -5.88
C PHE A 54 7.63 -1.06 -4.75
N ASP A 55 6.75 -1.98 -4.39
CA ASP A 55 5.94 -1.90 -3.18
C ASP A 55 6.37 -3.02 -2.23
N LEU A 56 6.80 -2.65 -1.02
CA LEU A 56 7.55 -3.50 -0.09
C LEU A 56 7.08 -3.25 1.34
N ASP A 57 7.13 -4.28 2.20
CA ASP A 57 6.74 -4.13 3.62
C ASP A 57 7.59 -3.09 4.35
N LEU A 58 6.92 -2.19 5.08
CA LEU A 58 7.55 -1.09 5.83
C LEU A 58 8.55 -1.57 6.87
N PHE A 59 8.18 -2.62 7.61
CA PHE A 59 9.01 -3.11 8.71
C PHE A 59 10.21 -3.91 8.21
N ASP A 60 10.06 -4.57 7.06
CA ASP A 60 11.15 -5.27 6.40
C ASP A 60 12.19 -4.30 5.80
N LEU A 61 11.74 -3.12 5.40
CA LEU A 61 12.62 -2.04 4.95
C LEU A 61 13.30 -1.29 6.10
N ALA A 62 12.83 -1.43 7.35
CA ALA A 62 13.32 -0.65 8.46
C ALA A 62 14.80 -0.89 8.76
N PRO A 63 15.68 0.14 8.74
CA PRO A 63 17.10 -0.01 9.09
C PRO A 63 17.30 -0.17 10.61
N ALA A 64 18.47 -0.68 10.99
CA ALA A 64 18.86 -0.80 12.38
C ALA A 64 18.76 0.57 13.10
N GLY A 65 18.26 0.55 14.33
CA GLY A 65 18.06 1.76 15.14
C GLY A 65 16.76 2.51 14.84
N SER A 66 15.91 2.00 13.96
CA SER A 66 14.58 2.54 13.72
C SER A 66 13.72 2.53 14.99
N ARG A 67 12.88 3.53 15.12
CA ARG A 67 11.93 3.65 16.25
C ARG A 67 10.61 4.24 15.78
N LEU A 68 9.51 3.69 16.27
CA LEU A 68 8.21 4.34 16.27
C LEU A 68 8.18 5.33 17.44
N ARG A 69 7.78 6.56 17.19
CA ARG A 69 7.75 7.63 18.21
C ARG A 69 6.33 8.15 18.35
N TYR A 70 5.91 8.40 19.58
CA TYR A 70 4.55 8.79 19.93
C TYR A 70 4.52 10.15 20.61
N SER A 71 3.37 10.83 20.59
CA SER A 71 3.18 12.16 21.16
C SER A 71 3.36 12.19 22.68
N ASP A 72 3.14 11.05 23.34
CA ASP A 72 3.38 10.87 24.79
C ASP A 72 4.86 10.81 25.19
N GLY A 73 5.79 10.99 24.23
CA GLY A 73 7.23 10.93 24.40
C GLY A 73 7.78 9.51 24.44
N ARG A 74 6.95 8.49 24.44
CA ARG A 74 7.38 7.08 24.37
C ARG A 74 7.83 6.74 22.96
N SER A 75 8.58 5.63 22.86
CA SER A 75 8.95 5.08 21.56
C SER A 75 9.15 3.56 21.66
N VAL A 76 8.90 2.89 20.54
CA VAL A 76 9.11 1.45 20.38
C VAL A 76 10.25 1.25 19.39
N ALA A 77 11.22 0.40 19.76
CA ALA A 77 12.28 0.02 18.84
C ALA A 77 11.73 -0.89 17.73
N VAL A 78 12.15 -0.63 16.51
CA VAL A 78 11.85 -1.47 15.35
C VAL A 78 13.11 -2.27 15.04
N PRO A 79 13.06 -3.61 15.02
CA PRO A 79 14.17 -4.43 14.56
C PRO A 79 14.57 -4.07 13.14
N ALA A 80 15.83 -4.32 12.77
CA ALA A 80 16.22 -4.22 11.37
C ALA A 80 15.54 -5.34 10.58
N GLY A 81 14.86 -4.98 9.53
CA GLY A 81 14.22 -5.93 8.60
C GLY A 81 15.23 -6.54 7.61
N PRO A 82 14.82 -7.58 6.88
CA PRO A 82 15.67 -8.26 5.88
C PRO A 82 16.08 -7.33 4.73
N LEU A 83 15.29 -6.30 4.45
CA LEU A 83 15.57 -5.28 3.42
C LEU A 83 16.19 -3.99 3.98
N ALA A 84 16.74 -4.02 5.18
CA ALA A 84 17.37 -2.84 5.81
C ALA A 84 18.39 -2.16 4.89
N GLY A 85 18.23 -0.84 4.65
CA GLY A 85 19.08 -0.05 3.76
C GLY A 85 18.83 -0.27 2.26
N MET A 86 17.77 -1.00 1.90
CA MET A 86 17.44 -1.25 0.49
C MET A 86 16.87 -0.02 -0.21
N ILE A 87 16.14 0.85 0.50
CA ILE A 87 15.61 2.09 -0.08
C ILE A 87 16.74 2.93 -0.68
N ASP A 88 17.83 3.16 0.06
CA ASP A 88 18.97 3.94 -0.43
C ASP A 88 19.60 3.30 -1.67
N LYS A 89 19.73 1.97 -1.68
CA LYS A 89 20.28 1.22 -2.84
C LYS A 89 19.37 1.30 -4.05
N LEU A 90 18.05 1.23 -3.88
CA LEU A 90 17.08 1.38 -4.94
C LEU A 90 17.11 2.81 -5.49
N HIS A 91 17.10 3.80 -4.62
CA HIS A 91 17.15 5.21 -5.00
C HIS A 91 18.46 5.63 -5.67
N ALA A 92 19.55 4.88 -5.46
CA ALA A 92 20.82 5.11 -6.16
C ALA A 92 20.85 4.56 -7.58
N ARG A 93 19.83 3.80 -8.01
CA ARG A 93 19.75 3.28 -9.39
C ARG A 93 19.41 4.39 -10.40
N SER A 94 19.75 4.18 -11.65
CA SER A 94 19.33 5.03 -12.76
C SER A 94 18.64 4.18 -13.86
N PRO A 95 17.37 4.46 -14.21
CA PRO A 95 16.49 5.42 -13.54
C PRO A 95 16.19 5.03 -12.10
N ARG A 96 15.95 6.05 -11.24
CA ARG A 96 15.58 5.87 -9.85
C ARG A 96 14.16 5.29 -9.75
N PRO A 97 13.94 4.11 -9.16
CA PRO A 97 12.60 3.59 -8.91
C PRO A 97 11.90 4.38 -7.80
N VAL A 98 10.58 4.34 -7.83
CA VAL A 98 9.72 4.70 -6.70
C VAL A 98 9.69 3.55 -5.71
N VAL A 99 9.74 3.84 -4.41
CA VAL A 99 9.59 2.86 -3.34
C VAL A 99 8.35 3.21 -2.52
N ILE A 100 7.33 2.36 -2.64
CA ILE A 100 6.13 2.38 -1.82
C ILE A 100 6.36 1.47 -0.61
N CYS A 101 5.83 1.86 0.53
CA CYS A 101 5.91 1.09 1.75
C CYS A 101 4.53 0.60 2.16
N TYR A 102 4.31 -0.71 2.08
CA TYR A 102 3.12 -1.40 2.57
C TYR A 102 3.05 -1.35 4.09
N LEU A 103 1.87 -1.13 4.64
CA LEU A 103 1.59 -1.24 6.06
C LEU A 103 0.09 -1.41 6.32
N ASP A 104 -0.27 -2.20 7.32
CA ASP A 104 -1.65 -2.22 7.79
C ASP A 104 -2.02 -0.94 8.54
N THR A 105 -3.16 -0.39 8.19
CA THR A 105 -3.76 0.76 8.89
C THR A 105 -5.14 0.46 9.48
N GLY A 106 -5.83 -0.55 8.95
CA GLY A 106 -7.13 -1.01 9.45
C GLY A 106 -7.09 -2.35 10.18
N ALA A 107 -5.89 -2.97 10.30
CA ALA A 107 -5.69 -4.17 11.08
C ALA A 107 -4.65 -4.02 12.18
N TYR A 108 -4.86 -4.79 13.24
CA TYR A 108 -3.89 -5.10 14.28
C TYR A 108 -3.09 -6.32 13.86
N GLU A 109 -1.76 -6.24 13.92
CA GLU A 109 -0.83 -7.32 13.62
C GLU A 109 -0.05 -7.68 14.89
N ARG A 110 -0.25 -8.88 15.43
CA ARG A 110 0.34 -9.32 16.72
C ARG A 110 1.87 -9.37 16.71
N TYR A 111 2.44 -9.56 15.52
CA TYR A 111 3.89 -9.74 15.31
C TYR A 111 4.64 -8.43 15.13
N ARG A 112 3.95 -7.32 14.94
CA ARG A 112 4.61 -6.01 14.78
C ARG A 112 5.14 -5.49 16.13
N PRO A 113 6.23 -4.74 16.11
CA PRO A 113 6.88 -4.30 17.35
C PRO A 113 6.03 -3.39 18.22
N ASP A 114 5.03 -2.73 17.66
CA ASP A 114 4.12 -1.81 18.34
C ASP A 114 2.80 -2.46 18.79
N ALA A 115 2.61 -3.76 18.57
CA ALA A 115 1.39 -4.49 18.90
C ALA A 115 0.91 -4.25 20.34
N ALA A 116 1.83 -4.19 21.30
CA ALA A 116 1.52 -3.95 22.71
C ALA A 116 0.92 -2.56 23.01
N ARG A 117 0.92 -1.65 22.05
CA ARG A 117 0.33 -0.32 22.19
C ARG A 117 -1.17 -0.29 21.91
N PHE A 118 -1.69 -1.25 21.17
CA PHE A 118 -3.10 -1.29 20.81
C PHE A 118 -3.99 -1.64 21.99
N PRO A 119 -5.07 -0.87 22.23
CA PRO A 119 -6.07 -1.23 23.25
C PRO A 119 -6.67 -2.61 22.95
N GLY A 120 -6.61 -3.51 23.92
CA GLY A 120 -7.08 -4.90 23.78
C GLY A 120 -5.95 -5.90 23.48
N HIS A 121 -4.69 -5.44 23.28
CA HIS A 121 -3.56 -6.36 23.16
C HIS A 121 -3.40 -7.22 24.42
N ARG A 122 -3.16 -8.52 24.21
CA ARG A 122 -2.90 -9.50 25.29
C ARG A 122 -1.64 -10.28 24.95
N PRO A 123 -0.56 -10.15 25.73
CA PRO A 123 0.66 -10.92 25.51
C PRO A 123 0.40 -12.43 25.59
N GLY A 124 0.88 -13.18 24.60
CA GLY A 124 0.85 -14.64 24.61
C GLY A 124 -0.54 -15.28 24.47
N ALA A 125 -1.61 -14.48 24.31
CA ALA A 125 -2.93 -15.01 24.01
C ALA A 125 -3.20 -14.88 22.50
N GLU A 126 -3.51 -15.99 21.84
CA GLU A 126 -4.25 -15.95 20.59
C GLU A 126 -5.61 -15.34 20.90
N PRO A 127 -6.01 -14.21 20.26
CA PRO A 127 -7.37 -13.76 20.36
C PRO A 127 -8.26 -14.90 19.80
N PRO A 128 -9.36 -15.27 20.45
CA PRO A 128 -10.17 -16.40 20.00
C PRO A 128 -10.68 -16.15 18.57
N ASN A 129 -10.46 -17.11 17.69
CA ASN A 129 -11.18 -17.17 16.43
C ASN A 129 -12.63 -17.35 16.77
N ARG A 130 -13.43 -16.30 16.54
CA ARG A 130 -14.88 -16.27 16.75
C ARG A 130 -15.46 -17.30 17.75
N PRO A 131 -16.31 -17.01 18.70
CA PRO A 131 -17.55 -16.24 18.59
C PRO A 131 -17.83 -15.27 19.75
N ARG A 132 -16.82 -14.63 20.32
CA ARG A 132 -17.08 -13.65 21.39
C ARG A 132 -16.99 -12.26 20.81
N PRO A 133 -17.97 -11.37 21.11
CA PRO A 133 -17.81 -9.96 20.74
C PRO A 133 -16.49 -9.42 21.29
N PRO A 134 -15.87 -8.44 20.61
CA PRO A 134 -14.69 -7.78 21.14
C PRO A 134 -14.93 -7.26 22.55
N GLU A 135 -13.91 -7.34 23.40
CA GLU A 135 -14.05 -6.88 24.77
C GLU A 135 -14.32 -5.38 24.83
N ALA A 136 -15.08 -4.97 25.84
CA ALA A 136 -15.37 -3.56 26.05
C ALA A 136 -14.05 -2.75 26.18
N GLY A 137 -13.90 -1.72 25.36
CA GLY A 137 -12.71 -0.88 25.31
C GLY A 137 -11.55 -1.43 24.48
N SER A 138 -11.68 -2.64 23.88
CA SER A 138 -10.74 -3.14 22.89
C SER A 138 -10.92 -2.40 21.55
N ALA A 139 -9.81 -2.03 20.91
CA ALA A 139 -9.81 -1.63 19.52
C ALA A 139 -9.64 -2.82 18.56
N ILE A 140 -9.33 -4.01 19.10
CA ILE A 140 -9.01 -5.22 18.35
C ILE A 140 -10.27 -6.06 18.23
N GLY A 141 -10.66 -6.34 16.99
CA GLY A 141 -11.85 -7.09 16.61
C GLY A 141 -11.58 -8.54 16.27
N TRP A 142 -12.30 -9.02 15.24
CA TRP A 142 -12.19 -10.39 14.76
C TRP A 142 -11.09 -10.55 13.72
N ASP A 143 -10.85 -11.78 13.35
CA ASP A 143 -9.88 -12.26 12.39
C ASP A 143 -10.08 -11.65 10.99
N THR A 144 -8.99 -11.23 10.35
CA THR A 144 -9.01 -10.74 8.97
C THR A 144 -8.96 -11.88 7.95
N GLY A 145 -8.62 -13.09 8.39
CA GLY A 145 -8.27 -14.23 7.53
C GLY A 145 -6.77 -14.48 7.46
N TRP A 146 -5.94 -13.51 7.83
CA TRP A 146 -4.48 -13.64 7.85
C TRP A 146 -3.96 -13.99 9.25
N ASP A 147 -2.94 -14.85 9.34
CA ASP A 147 -2.42 -15.31 10.64
C ASP A 147 -1.86 -14.16 11.47
N GLY A 148 -2.41 -14.02 12.65
CA GLY A 148 -1.99 -12.98 13.59
C GLY A 148 -2.56 -11.60 13.36
N GLU A 149 -3.47 -11.44 12.39
CA GLU A 149 -4.12 -10.18 12.09
C GLU A 149 -5.58 -10.13 12.56
N ARG A 150 -6.02 -8.92 12.94
CA ARG A 150 -7.38 -8.65 13.43
C ARG A 150 -7.85 -7.28 12.97
N TRP A 151 -9.10 -7.20 12.56
CA TRP A 151 -9.73 -5.92 12.23
C TRP A 151 -9.63 -4.94 13.39
N LEU A 152 -9.41 -3.67 13.09
CA LEU A 152 -9.47 -2.58 14.06
C LEU A 152 -10.85 -1.91 14.04
N ASP A 153 -11.27 -1.40 15.20
CA ASP A 153 -12.47 -0.58 15.32
C ASP A 153 -12.23 0.83 14.76
N ILE A 154 -12.36 0.99 13.46
CA ILE A 154 -12.11 2.24 12.75
C ILE A 154 -13.23 3.29 12.89
N ARG A 155 -14.28 3.03 13.69
CA ARG A 155 -15.33 4.01 13.96
C ARG A 155 -14.74 5.27 14.60
N PRO A 156 -15.26 6.49 14.28
CA PRO A 156 -14.66 7.77 14.74
C PRO A 156 -14.42 7.90 16.24
N ALA A 157 -15.26 7.28 17.06
CA ALA A 157 -15.10 7.32 18.52
C ALA A 157 -13.98 6.39 19.01
N ALA A 158 -13.86 5.20 18.42
CA ALA A 158 -12.93 4.15 18.85
C ALA A 158 -11.49 4.38 18.31
N ARG A 159 -11.35 4.77 17.05
CA ARG A 159 -10.03 4.93 16.40
C ARG A 159 -9.12 5.94 17.07
N ARG A 160 -9.67 6.91 17.85
CA ARG A 160 -8.89 7.86 18.64
C ARG A 160 -7.93 7.20 19.61
N ALA A 161 -8.24 5.98 20.04
CA ALA A 161 -7.44 5.24 21.01
C ALA A 161 -6.19 4.57 20.39
N PHE A 162 -6.14 4.41 19.06
CA PHE A 162 -5.02 3.72 18.38
C PHE A 162 -4.46 4.49 17.18
N ALA A 163 -5.17 5.46 16.62
CA ALA A 163 -4.77 6.12 15.37
C ALA A 163 -3.33 6.68 15.43
N GLU A 164 -2.88 7.17 16.60
CA GLU A 164 -1.50 7.63 16.79
C GLU A 164 -0.46 6.51 16.53
N ILE A 165 -0.82 5.26 16.78
CA ILE A 165 0.06 4.11 16.50
C ILE A 165 0.30 4.01 14.99
N ILE A 166 -0.76 4.15 14.21
CA ILE A 166 -0.70 4.16 12.75
C ILE A 166 0.08 5.38 12.24
N TRP A 167 -0.15 6.57 12.83
CA TRP A 167 0.59 7.78 12.45
C TRP A 167 2.09 7.64 12.70
N ALA A 168 2.51 6.95 13.75
CA ALA A 168 3.92 6.68 14.03
C ALA A 168 4.54 5.74 12.98
N ARG A 169 3.78 4.80 12.39
CA ARG A 169 4.18 3.98 11.24
C ARG A 169 4.38 4.84 9.99
N LEU A 170 3.45 5.78 9.69
CA LEU A 170 3.62 6.73 8.59
C LEU A 170 4.85 7.65 8.78
N ASP A 171 5.10 8.07 10.02
CA ASP A 171 6.31 8.83 10.37
C ASP A 171 7.59 8.00 10.15
N LEU A 172 7.55 6.70 10.41
CA LEU A 172 8.65 5.79 10.09
C LEU A 172 8.86 5.72 8.58
N ALA A 173 7.80 5.46 7.79
CA ALA A 173 7.87 5.40 6.33
C ALA A 173 8.54 6.66 5.75
N ARG A 174 8.11 7.85 6.20
CA ARG A 174 8.73 9.11 5.78
C ARG A 174 10.21 9.21 6.15
N ARG A 175 10.58 8.80 7.37
CA ARG A 175 11.98 8.89 7.86
C ARG A 175 12.92 7.95 7.15
N ILE A 176 12.49 6.74 6.80
CA ILE A 176 13.34 5.78 6.10
C ILE A 176 13.42 6.01 4.59
N GLY A 177 12.61 6.94 4.06
CA GLY A 177 12.73 7.41 2.69
C GLY A 177 11.72 6.83 1.70
N CYS A 178 10.60 6.24 2.16
CA CYS A 178 9.51 5.84 1.26
C CYS A 178 9.02 7.03 0.44
N ASP A 179 8.72 6.83 -0.84
CA ASP A 179 8.13 7.83 -1.72
C ASP A 179 6.62 7.92 -1.53
N GLY A 180 6.01 6.83 -1.05
CA GLY A 180 4.59 6.72 -0.75
C GLY A 180 4.29 5.52 0.14
N VAL A 181 3.00 5.30 0.39
CA VAL A 181 2.51 4.19 1.20
C VAL A 181 1.30 3.50 0.55
N GLU A 182 1.22 2.19 0.76
CA GLU A 182 0.06 1.35 0.54
C GLU A 182 -0.56 1.00 1.90
N PRO A 183 -1.61 1.72 2.35
CA PRO A 183 -2.26 1.47 3.63
C PRO A 183 -3.33 0.38 3.48
N ASP A 184 -3.11 -0.80 4.04
CA ASP A 184 -3.97 -1.95 3.89
C ASP A 184 -5.01 -2.13 5.01
N GLN A 185 -5.93 -3.10 4.77
CA GLN A 185 -7.00 -3.55 5.68
C GLN A 185 -7.97 -2.44 6.10
N ASN A 186 -8.26 -1.50 5.19
CA ASN A 186 -9.16 -0.38 5.48
C ASN A 186 -10.63 -0.66 5.10
N ASN A 187 -10.96 -1.86 4.60
CA ASN A 187 -12.26 -2.28 4.08
C ASN A 187 -12.97 -3.33 4.95
N PRO A 188 -13.20 -3.09 6.25
CA PRO A 188 -13.85 -4.06 7.14
C PRO A 188 -15.32 -4.29 6.83
N VAL A 189 -15.97 -3.42 6.06
CA VAL A 189 -17.40 -3.57 5.72
C VAL A 189 -17.58 -4.76 4.79
N GLY A 190 -18.43 -5.71 5.17
CA GLY A 190 -18.58 -6.98 4.47
C GLY A 190 -17.71 -8.11 5.03
N ASN A 191 -16.69 -7.79 5.82
CA ASN A 191 -15.69 -8.76 6.32
C ASN A 191 -15.87 -9.18 7.79
N ASP A 192 -17.02 -8.84 8.41
CA ASP A 192 -17.36 -9.23 9.79
C ASP A 192 -16.27 -8.87 10.84
N PRO A 193 -15.96 -7.58 11.02
CA PRO A 193 -14.84 -7.14 11.89
C PRO A 193 -15.13 -7.29 13.39
N GLY A 194 -16.33 -7.73 13.78
CA GLY A 194 -16.75 -7.78 15.17
C GLY A 194 -17.29 -6.46 15.73
N PHE A 195 -17.31 -5.42 14.92
CA PHE A 195 -17.83 -4.10 15.25
C PHE A 195 -18.88 -3.66 14.22
N PRO A 196 -19.90 -2.89 14.62
CA PRO A 196 -20.91 -2.38 13.68
C PRO A 196 -20.35 -1.18 12.87
N ILE A 197 -19.35 -1.44 12.03
CA ILE A 197 -18.72 -0.45 11.16
C ILE A 197 -19.62 -0.22 9.95
N THR A 198 -19.92 1.03 9.65
CA THR A 198 -20.68 1.42 8.48
C THR A 198 -19.79 1.82 7.31
N VAL A 199 -20.34 1.83 6.08
CA VAL A 199 -19.63 2.37 4.90
C VAL A 199 -19.15 3.81 5.16
N ALA A 200 -19.95 4.63 5.85
CA ALA A 200 -19.56 6.00 6.19
C ALA A 200 -18.34 6.05 7.14
N ASP A 201 -18.25 5.14 8.10
CA ASP A 201 -17.10 5.03 9.01
C ASP A 201 -15.85 4.61 8.22
N GLN A 202 -15.99 3.61 7.35
CA GLN A 202 -14.92 3.12 6.46
C GLN A 202 -14.40 4.25 5.56
N LEU A 203 -15.26 4.93 4.82
CA LEU A 203 -14.87 6.05 3.96
C LEU A 203 -14.23 7.20 4.75
N SER A 204 -14.70 7.45 5.98
CA SER A 204 -14.09 8.44 6.85
C SER A 204 -12.69 8.06 7.29
N TRP A 205 -12.43 6.77 7.54
CA TRP A 205 -11.10 6.26 7.90
C TRP A 205 -10.14 6.33 6.72
N TYR A 206 -10.53 5.86 5.53
CA TYR A 206 -9.73 5.99 4.31
C TYR A 206 -9.27 7.43 4.08
N ARG A 207 -10.18 8.40 4.17
CA ARG A 207 -9.84 9.83 4.01
C ARG A 207 -8.87 10.33 5.07
N GLU A 208 -9.03 9.89 6.31
CA GLU A 208 -8.13 10.29 7.40
C GLU A 208 -6.72 9.73 7.18
N VAL A 209 -6.59 8.44 6.81
CA VAL A 209 -5.30 7.82 6.48
C VAL A 209 -4.62 8.55 5.32
N ALA A 210 -5.35 8.83 4.24
CA ALA A 210 -4.82 9.55 3.10
C ALA A 210 -4.34 10.97 3.49
N ALA A 211 -5.14 11.71 4.25
CA ALA A 211 -4.76 13.04 4.74
C ALA A 211 -3.50 13.01 5.62
N GLN A 212 -3.34 11.97 6.44
CA GLN A 212 -2.16 11.80 7.29
C GLN A 212 -0.90 11.42 6.49
N ALA A 213 -1.04 10.64 5.42
CA ALA A 213 0.05 10.35 4.50
C ALA A 213 0.49 11.63 3.76
N HIS A 214 -0.44 12.37 3.19
CA HIS A 214 -0.18 13.64 2.51
C HIS A 214 0.45 14.69 3.43
N ALA A 215 -0.01 14.81 4.68
CA ALA A 215 0.59 15.72 5.66
C ALA A 215 2.09 15.42 5.91
N ARG A 216 2.54 14.22 5.59
CA ARG A 216 3.94 13.78 5.66
C ARG A 216 4.69 13.85 4.33
N GLY A 217 4.00 14.31 3.26
CA GLY A 217 4.57 14.36 1.91
C GLY A 217 4.77 12.99 1.28
N LEU A 218 3.96 12.00 1.68
CA LEU A 218 3.93 10.66 1.11
C LEU A 218 2.81 10.56 0.07
N SER A 219 3.09 9.94 -1.08
CA SER A 219 2.05 9.45 -1.98
C SER A 219 1.22 8.38 -1.28
N VAL A 220 -0.06 8.24 -1.63
CA VAL A 220 -0.92 7.23 -0.98
C VAL A 220 -1.81 6.52 -1.98
N GLY A 221 -1.77 5.19 -1.95
CA GLY A 221 -2.64 4.31 -2.72
C GLY A 221 -3.92 3.96 -1.98
N MET A 222 -5.03 3.86 -2.70
CA MET A 222 -6.23 3.22 -2.18
C MET A 222 -6.08 1.71 -2.35
N LYS A 223 -5.81 0.98 -1.24
CA LYS A 223 -5.84 -0.47 -1.25
C LYS A 223 -7.27 -0.96 -1.14
N ASN A 224 -7.72 -1.80 -2.06
CA ASN A 224 -9.08 -2.32 -2.10
C ASN A 224 -10.17 -1.22 -1.92
N GLY A 225 -11.23 -1.48 -1.15
CA GLY A 225 -12.26 -0.47 -0.79
C GLY A 225 -13.20 -0.11 -1.94
N HIS A 226 -13.14 -0.80 -3.06
CA HIS A 226 -14.07 -0.71 -4.19
C HIS A 226 -15.23 -1.72 -4.08
N ASP A 227 -15.13 -2.66 -3.18
CA ASP A 227 -16.07 -3.71 -2.81
C ASP A 227 -17.46 -3.20 -2.36
N SER A 228 -17.53 -1.93 -1.96
CA SER A 228 -18.81 -1.27 -1.69
C SER A 228 -19.17 -0.32 -2.84
N PRO A 229 -20.32 -0.47 -3.52
CA PRO A 229 -20.68 0.33 -4.68
C PRO A 229 -20.55 1.83 -4.46
N GLY A 230 -19.84 2.51 -5.36
CA GLY A 230 -19.60 3.95 -5.30
C GLY A 230 -18.52 4.40 -4.31
N SER A 231 -17.89 3.50 -3.56
CA SER A 231 -16.82 3.85 -2.61
C SER A 231 -15.59 4.37 -3.32
N ALA A 232 -15.16 3.78 -4.44
CA ALA A 232 -14.04 4.27 -5.23
C ALA A 232 -14.28 5.71 -5.70
N ALA A 233 -15.48 6.02 -6.21
CA ALA A 233 -15.87 7.37 -6.62
C ALA A 233 -15.87 8.37 -5.45
N ALA A 234 -16.24 7.92 -4.24
CA ALA A 234 -16.22 8.76 -3.04
C ALA A 234 -14.80 9.03 -2.51
N LEU A 235 -13.81 8.20 -2.89
CA LEU A 235 -12.44 8.24 -2.37
C LEU A 235 -11.42 8.75 -3.38
N VAL A 236 -11.71 8.71 -4.69
CA VAL A 236 -10.75 9.01 -5.76
C VAL A 236 -10.02 10.34 -5.58
N ASP A 237 -10.66 11.38 -5.05
CA ASP A 237 -10.03 12.68 -4.84
C ASP A 237 -9.07 12.69 -3.63
N SER A 238 -9.13 11.69 -2.75
CA SER A 238 -8.28 11.58 -1.56
C SER A 238 -7.01 10.76 -1.79
N PHE A 239 -6.94 9.97 -2.86
CA PHE A 239 -5.83 9.05 -3.13
C PHE A 239 -5.13 9.41 -4.44
N ASP A 240 -3.84 9.06 -4.56
CA ASP A 240 -3.02 9.38 -5.73
C ASP A 240 -3.09 8.29 -6.81
N TRP A 241 -3.37 7.06 -6.40
CA TRP A 241 -3.49 5.85 -7.21
C TRP A 241 -4.33 4.81 -6.46
N ALA A 242 -4.62 3.67 -7.10
CA ALA A 242 -5.31 2.55 -6.45
C ALA A 242 -4.56 1.24 -6.65
N LEU A 243 -4.66 0.32 -5.67
CA LEU A 243 -4.20 -1.06 -5.76
C LEU A 243 -5.35 -2.00 -5.34
N PRO A 244 -6.18 -2.43 -6.28
CA PRO A 244 -7.16 -3.47 -6.05
C PRO A 244 -6.55 -4.86 -6.16
N GLU A 245 -7.02 -5.78 -5.35
CA GLU A 245 -6.83 -7.21 -5.51
C GLU A 245 -8.10 -7.84 -6.10
N GLU A 246 -7.90 -8.89 -6.89
CA GLU A 246 -8.95 -9.81 -7.37
C GLU A 246 -10.09 -9.15 -8.15
N CYS A 247 -9.90 -7.91 -8.65
CA CYS A 247 -10.98 -7.21 -9.33
C CYS A 247 -11.43 -7.90 -10.63
N ALA A 248 -10.52 -8.68 -11.28
CA ALA A 248 -10.91 -9.43 -12.47
C ALA A 248 -11.58 -10.76 -12.10
N GLU A 249 -11.18 -11.39 -10.99
CA GLU A 249 -11.85 -12.59 -10.46
C GLU A 249 -13.28 -12.29 -10.05
N LEU A 250 -13.48 -11.18 -9.32
CA LEU A 250 -14.77 -10.79 -8.74
C LEU A 250 -15.65 -9.96 -9.69
N ASP A 251 -15.16 -9.65 -10.92
CA ASP A 251 -15.84 -8.80 -11.92
C ASP A 251 -16.12 -7.37 -11.41
N GLU A 252 -15.22 -6.82 -10.61
CA GLU A 252 -15.37 -5.52 -9.94
C GLU A 252 -14.42 -4.43 -10.50
N CYS A 253 -13.61 -4.73 -11.52
CA CYS A 253 -12.64 -3.77 -12.07
C CYS A 253 -13.29 -2.46 -12.53
N ALA A 254 -14.54 -2.49 -13.00
CA ALA A 254 -15.25 -1.29 -13.46
C ALA A 254 -15.45 -0.22 -12.37
N GLU A 255 -15.51 -0.61 -11.09
CA GLU A 255 -15.63 0.32 -9.97
C GLU A 255 -14.43 1.28 -9.87
N LEU A 256 -13.28 0.87 -10.43
CA LEU A 256 -12.02 1.62 -10.40
C LEU A 256 -11.78 2.48 -11.65
N ASP A 257 -12.64 2.42 -12.67
CA ASP A 257 -12.51 3.24 -13.88
C ASP A 257 -12.45 4.73 -13.54
N VAL A 258 -13.09 5.15 -12.46
CA VAL A 258 -13.07 6.52 -11.97
C VAL A 258 -11.65 7.04 -11.67
N PHE A 259 -10.70 6.19 -11.26
CA PHE A 259 -9.30 6.58 -11.09
C PHE A 259 -8.66 6.90 -12.44
N VAL A 260 -8.83 6.02 -13.42
CA VAL A 260 -8.29 6.22 -14.78
C VAL A 260 -8.91 7.46 -15.42
N GLU A 261 -10.22 7.67 -15.28
CA GLU A 261 -10.93 8.88 -15.76
C GLU A 261 -10.40 10.18 -15.12
N ARG A 262 -9.93 10.11 -13.88
CA ARG A 262 -9.27 11.22 -13.18
C ARG A 262 -7.75 11.30 -13.46
N GLY A 263 -7.23 10.46 -14.39
CA GLY A 263 -5.83 10.44 -14.77
C GLY A 263 -4.90 9.84 -13.71
N LYS A 264 -5.42 8.98 -12.81
CA LYS A 264 -4.68 8.30 -11.76
C LYS A 264 -4.43 6.84 -12.12
N ALA A 265 -3.24 6.32 -11.83
CA ALA A 265 -2.92 4.93 -12.11
C ALA A 265 -3.70 3.96 -11.22
N VAL A 266 -3.98 2.76 -11.78
CA VAL A 266 -4.49 1.61 -11.03
C VAL A 266 -3.52 0.46 -11.23
N PHE A 267 -2.98 -0.03 -10.14
CA PHE A 267 -2.04 -1.15 -10.04
C PHE A 267 -2.82 -2.40 -9.60
N ALA A 268 -3.49 -3.06 -10.55
CA ALA A 268 -4.37 -4.18 -10.22
C ALA A 268 -3.59 -5.48 -10.06
N VAL A 269 -3.95 -6.29 -9.07
CA VAL A 269 -3.37 -7.61 -8.82
C VAL A 269 -4.46 -8.66 -8.77
N ASP A 270 -4.29 -9.74 -9.51
CA ASP A 270 -5.04 -10.98 -9.38
C ASP A 270 -4.08 -12.13 -9.11
N TYR A 271 -4.58 -13.25 -8.59
CA TYR A 271 -3.74 -14.34 -8.12
C TYR A 271 -3.75 -15.56 -9.05
N GLU A 272 -2.59 -16.22 -9.18
CA GLU A 272 -2.47 -17.51 -9.88
C GLU A 272 -3.35 -18.55 -9.18
N GLY A 273 -4.14 -19.25 -9.94
CA GLY A 273 -5.02 -20.32 -9.40
C GLY A 273 -6.43 -19.86 -9.04
N SER A 274 -6.67 -18.56 -8.79
CA SER A 274 -7.99 -17.99 -8.57
C SER A 274 -8.69 -17.65 -9.89
N VAL A 275 -7.97 -17.06 -10.82
CA VAL A 275 -8.50 -16.68 -12.14
C VAL A 275 -7.53 -17.13 -13.26
N ASP A 276 -8.04 -17.32 -14.48
CA ASP A 276 -7.17 -17.48 -15.66
C ASP A 276 -6.31 -16.22 -15.87
N PRO A 277 -4.98 -16.30 -15.78
CA PRO A 277 -4.11 -15.14 -15.89
C PRO A 277 -4.27 -14.34 -17.18
N ALA A 278 -4.62 -15.03 -18.28
CA ALA A 278 -4.88 -14.33 -19.54
C ALA A 278 -6.21 -13.57 -19.48
N ALA A 279 -7.21 -14.08 -18.76
CA ALA A 279 -8.49 -13.39 -18.52
C ALA A 279 -8.30 -12.18 -17.62
N ALA A 280 -7.60 -12.31 -16.50
CA ALA A 280 -7.24 -11.21 -15.61
C ALA A 280 -6.52 -10.10 -16.38
N CYS A 281 -5.48 -10.44 -17.12
CA CYS A 281 -4.75 -9.47 -17.92
C CYS A 281 -5.58 -8.83 -19.05
N ARG A 282 -6.57 -9.52 -19.60
CA ARG A 282 -7.52 -8.91 -20.56
C ARG A 282 -8.43 -7.90 -19.87
N ALA A 283 -8.91 -8.20 -18.67
CA ALA A 283 -9.71 -7.27 -17.86
C ALA A 283 -8.90 -6.01 -17.52
N HIS A 284 -7.71 -6.17 -16.92
CA HIS A 284 -6.85 -5.04 -16.56
C HIS A 284 -6.54 -4.13 -17.75
N ARG A 285 -6.20 -4.71 -18.93
CA ARG A 285 -5.94 -3.89 -20.14
C ARG A 285 -7.20 -3.18 -20.65
N ARG A 286 -8.38 -3.80 -20.53
CA ARG A 286 -9.65 -3.19 -20.96
C ARG A 286 -9.95 -1.93 -20.15
N HIS A 287 -9.67 -1.95 -18.85
CA HIS A 287 -9.86 -0.85 -17.91
C HIS A 287 -8.69 0.14 -17.88
N GLY A 288 -7.60 -0.13 -18.60
CA GLY A 288 -6.42 0.75 -18.65
C GLY A 288 -5.49 0.63 -17.46
N PHE A 289 -5.59 -0.46 -16.68
CA PHE A 289 -4.80 -0.70 -15.47
C PHE A 289 -3.40 -1.23 -15.78
N ASP A 290 -2.46 -0.93 -14.91
CA ASP A 290 -1.11 -1.52 -14.87
C ASP A 290 -1.15 -2.78 -13.99
N GLY A 291 -1.60 -3.90 -14.60
CA GLY A 291 -1.93 -5.12 -13.87
C GLY A 291 -0.78 -6.11 -13.73
N LEU A 292 -0.82 -6.87 -12.64
CA LEU A 292 0.01 -8.05 -12.39
C LEU A 292 -0.86 -9.27 -12.10
N VAL A 293 -0.32 -10.46 -12.36
CA VAL A 293 -0.77 -11.71 -11.75
C VAL A 293 0.37 -12.24 -10.90
N LYS A 294 0.10 -12.54 -9.63
CA LYS A 294 1.05 -12.92 -8.59
C LYS A 294 0.66 -14.26 -7.94
N ASP A 295 1.58 -14.86 -7.18
CA ASP A 295 1.23 -15.84 -6.16
C ASP A 295 0.70 -15.13 -4.91
N GLU A 296 -0.04 -15.84 -4.06
CA GLU A 296 -0.50 -15.39 -2.75
C GLU A 296 0.23 -16.19 -1.66
N PRO A 297 0.92 -15.53 -0.71
CA PRO A 297 1.17 -14.08 -0.61
C PRO A 297 2.09 -13.54 -1.74
N PRO A 298 2.04 -12.23 -2.04
CA PRO A 298 2.84 -11.63 -3.10
C PRO A 298 4.31 -11.51 -2.70
N THR A 299 5.14 -12.35 -3.33
CA THR A 299 6.59 -12.43 -3.13
C THR A 299 7.36 -12.04 -4.40
N GLY A 300 8.70 -12.06 -4.34
CA GLY A 300 9.57 -11.91 -5.51
C GLY A 300 9.64 -13.14 -6.41
N ALA A 301 9.10 -14.29 -5.98
CA ALA A 301 9.24 -15.56 -6.71
C ALA A 301 8.44 -15.60 -8.01
N HIS A 302 7.27 -14.98 -8.04
CA HIS A 302 6.40 -14.97 -9.21
C HIS A 302 5.95 -13.55 -9.56
N ARG A 303 5.99 -13.25 -10.88
CA ARG A 303 5.50 -11.99 -11.43
C ARG A 303 5.11 -12.16 -12.89
N ARG A 304 3.87 -11.96 -13.21
CA ARG A 304 3.36 -11.93 -14.59
C ARG A 304 2.75 -10.57 -14.88
N PRO A 305 3.43 -9.68 -15.62
CA PRO A 305 2.88 -8.38 -15.99
C PRO A 305 1.82 -8.53 -17.08
N CYS A 306 0.75 -7.76 -16.97
CA CYS A 306 -0.33 -7.72 -17.95
C CYS A 306 -0.05 -6.78 -19.13
N ARG A 307 0.90 -5.86 -18.97
CA ARG A 307 1.50 -5.04 -20.04
C ARG A 307 2.96 -5.41 -20.19
N SER A 308 3.43 -5.52 -21.42
CA SER A 308 4.82 -5.80 -21.77
C SER A 308 5.47 -4.53 -22.32
#